data_f2a3208e72b3ea0bf2e9339edd3a70b0
#
_entry.id   f2a3208e72b3ea0bf2e9339edd3a70b0
#
_cell.length_a   1.000
_cell.length_b   1.000
_cell.length_c   1.000
_cell.angle_alpha   90.00
_cell.angle_beta   90.00
_cell.angle_gamma   90.00
#
_symmetry.space_group_name_H-M   'P 1'
#
loop_
_entity.id
_entity.type
_entity.pdbx_description
1 polymer ?
#
loop_
_entity_poly.entity_id
_entity_poly.type
_entity_poly.pdbx_seq_one_letter_code
_entity_poly.pdbx_strand_id
1 'polypeptide(L)'
;MHPSQRAHIHQQTRIQSYAKNSDSYAFFNLLTAPEFLDTVESLLPEHRERLFPPTETLSMFLAQAMSADRSCQQAINDAAVKRLMGGLPTCSTHTGAYCRARKRLPLEMISTLARYTGHRMTERTPDTWNWRSRPVRLVDGATVALPDTPDNQAVYPQPSSQKPGLGFPLCRLVGIICLASGAVLDAAMGSCQGKGSDEQSLLRSMLDTLESGDS
;
A
#
# COMPACT_ATOMS: atom_id res chain seq x y z
N MET A 1 7.19 23.34 21.26
CA MET A 1 6.64 22.19 20.52
C MET A 1 5.65 21.46 21.42
N HIS A 2 4.40 21.31 20.98
CA HIS A 2 3.34 20.69 21.78
C HIS A 2 3.67 19.21 22.07
N PRO A 3 3.34 18.65 23.26
CA PRO A 3 3.65 17.26 23.63
C PRO A 3 3.17 16.23 22.61
N SER A 4 1.99 16.44 22.01
CA SER A 4 1.45 15.56 20.95
C SER A 4 2.31 15.55 19.68
N GLN A 5 2.89 16.68 19.28
CA GLN A 5 3.80 16.75 18.13
C GLN A 5 5.10 16.00 18.38
N ARG A 6 5.63 16.05 19.62
CA ARG A 6 6.82 15.27 19.99
C ARG A 6 6.56 13.78 19.96
N ALA A 7 5.41 13.35 20.47
CA ALA A 7 5.01 11.93 20.43
C ALA A 7 4.87 11.44 18.98
N HIS A 8 4.25 12.23 18.11
CA HIS A 8 4.09 11.91 16.69
C HIS A 8 5.45 11.79 15.97
N ILE A 9 6.35 12.77 16.16
CA ILE A 9 7.70 12.73 15.58
C ILE A 9 8.48 11.50 16.09
N HIS A 10 8.40 11.21 17.38
CA HIS A 10 9.07 10.05 17.97
C HIS A 10 8.53 8.74 17.39
N GLN A 11 7.22 8.62 17.22
CA GLN A 11 6.58 7.46 16.59
C GLN A 11 7.01 7.30 15.13
N GLN A 12 7.01 8.39 14.36
CA GLN A 12 7.49 8.36 12.97
C GLN A 12 8.96 7.93 12.88
N THR A 13 9.82 8.45 13.76
CA THR A 13 11.24 8.08 13.79
C THR A 13 11.42 6.59 14.11
N ARG A 14 10.62 6.03 15.04
CA ARG A 14 10.64 4.60 15.34
C ARG A 14 10.20 3.76 14.14
N ILE A 15 9.09 4.11 13.50
CA ILE A 15 8.58 3.43 12.31
C ILE A 15 9.65 3.46 11.20
N GLN A 16 10.26 4.60 10.95
CA GLN A 16 11.34 4.73 9.96
C GLN A 16 12.58 3.91 10.31
N SER A 17 12.94 3.83 11.60
CA SER A 17 14.05 2.99 12.06
C SER A 17 13.76 1.51 11.86
N TYR A 18 12.55 1.04 12.18
CA TYR A 18 12.12 -0.33 11.90
C TYR A 18 12.11 -0.63 10.39
N ALA A 19 11.57 0.29 9.59
CA ALA A 19 11.52 0.14 8.13
C ALA A 19 12.91 0.05 7.50
N LYS A 20 13.90 0.83 7.99
CA LYS A 20 15.30 0.77 7.52
C LYS A 20 15.96 -0.57 7.77
N ASN A 21 15.60 -1.23 8.87
CA ASN A 21 16.18 -2.52 9.28
C ASN A 21 15.34 -3.72 8.76
N SER A 22 14.16 -3.47 8.18
CA SER A 22 13.31 -4.53 7.63
C SER A 22 13.73 -4.86 6.21
N ASP A 23 14.08 -6.11 5.98
CA ASP A 23 14.26 -6.62 4.63
C ASP A 23 12.89 -6.78 3.98
N SER A 24 12.70 -6.20 2.80
CA SER A 24 11.47 -6.35 2.03
C SER A 24 11.18 -7.80 1.65
N TYR A 25 12.20 -8.65 1.54
CA TYR A 25 12.02 -10.09 1.35
C TYR A 25 11.55 -10.78 2.63
N ALA A 26 11.97 -10.31 3.81
CA ALA A 26 11.47 -10.81 5.09
C ALA A 26 9.97 -10.55 5.26
N PHE A 27 9.46 -9.45 4.70
CA PHE A 27 8.01 -9.19 4.67
C PHE A 27 7.25 -10.30 3.93
N PHE A 28 7.72 -10.75 2.77
CA PHE A 28 7.12 -11.87 2.05
C PHE A 28 7.31 -13.19 2.80
N ASN A 29 8.42 -13.38 3.50
CA ASN A 29 8.65 -14.57 4.32
C ASN A 29 7.68 -14.65 5.52
N LEU A 30 7.21 -13.50 6.04
CA LEU A 30 6.18 -13.47 7.09
C LEU A 30 4.78 -13.80 6.56
N LEU A 31 4.57 -13.74 5.26
CA LEU A 31 3.29 -14.01 4.57
C LEU A 31 3.27 -15.42 3.97
N THR A 32 4.06 -16.34 4.50
CA THR A 32 4.31 -17.68 3.94
C THR A 32 3.27 -18.73 4.32
N ALA A 33 2.02 -18.37 4.59
CA ALA A 33 0.97 -19.38 4.63
C ALA A 33 0.79 -19.97 3.22
N PRO A 34 0.91 -21.29 3.01
CA PRO A 34 0.82 -21.88 1.67
C PRO A 34 -0.46 -21.49 0.94
N GLU A 35 -1.59 -21.48 1.63
CA GLU A 35 -2.90 -21.10 1.08
C GLU A 35 -2.93 -19.64 0.58
N PHE A 36 -2.17 -18.77 1.23
CA PHE A 36 -2.05 -17.38 0.82
C PHE A 36 -1.16 -17.24 -0.42
N LEU A 37 -0.05 -17.96 -0.47
CA LEU A 37 0.84 -17.98 -1.64
C LEU A 37 0.11 -18.51 -2.86
N ASP A 38 -0.67 -19.58 -2.72
CA ASP A 38 -1.53 -20.13 -3.78
C ASP A 38 -2.55 -19.09 -4.27
N THR A 39 -3.15 -18.35 -3.34
CA THR A 39 -4.08 -17.26 -3.68
C THR A 39 -3.37 -16.14 -4.45
N VAL A 40 -2.22 -15.67 -3.97
CA VAL A 40 -1.43 -14.65 -4.66
C VAL A 40 -1.00 -15.13 -6.04
N GLU A 41 -0.56 -16.37 -6.15
CA GLU A 41 -0.11 -16.96 -7.42
C GLU A 41 -1.25 -17.10 -8.42
N SER A 42 -2.47 -17.45 -7.97
CA SER A 42 -3.68 -17.50 -8.80
C SER A 42 -4.10 -16.12 -9.35
N LEU A 43 -3.75 -15.04 -8.66
CA LEU A 43 -4.03 -13.66 -9.08
C LEU A 43 -2.94 -13.08 -9.99
N LEU A 44 -1.84 -13.80 -10.17
CA LEU A 44 -0.79 -13.37 -11.08
C LEU A 44 -1.20 -13.65 -12.53
N PRO A 45 -1.09 -12.66 -13.42
CA PRO A 45 -1.30 -12.88 -14.84
C PRO A 45 -0.22 -13.83 -15.38
N GLU A 46 -0.55 -14.60 -16.41
CA GLU A 46 0.47 -15.32 -17.16
C GLU A 46 1.62 -14.35 -17.53
N HIS A 47 2.80 -14.63 -17.03
CA HIS A 47 3.95 -13.79 -17.25
C HIS A 47 5.17 -14.62 -17.64
N ARG A 48 5.96 -14.09 -18.55
CA ARG A 48 7.29 -14.65 -18.83
C ARG A 48 8.20 -14.31 -17.66
N GLU A 49 9.08 -15.22 -17.28
CA GLU A 49 10.17 -14.88 -16.37
C GLU A 49 10.93 -13.67 -16.91
N ARG A 50 10.84 -12.58 -16.19
CA ARG A 50 11.49 -11.31 -16.51
C ARG A 50 12.40 -10.93 -15.35
N LEU A 51 13.27 -9.97 -15.60
CA LEU A 51 14.19 -9.44 -14.59
C LEU A 51 13.49 -9.01 -13.30
N PHE A 52 12.27 -8.49 -13.39
CA PHE A 52 11.44 -8.07 -12.27
C PHE A 52 10.06 -8.74 -12.38
N PRO A 53 9.88 -9.96 -11.84
CA PRO A 53 8.58 -10.60 -11.72
C PRO A 53 7.67 -9.84 -10.73
N PRO A 54 6.35 -10.08 -10.72
CA PRO A 54 5.40 -9.31 -9.91
C PRO A 54 5.74 -9.27 -8.42
N THR A 55 6.08 -10.41 -7.81
CA THR A 55 6.41 -10.51 -6.39
C THR A 55 7.68 -9.73 -6.03
N GLU A 56 8.76 -9.87 -6.82
CA GLU A 56 9.98 -9.08 -6.63
C GLU A 56 9.72 -7.59 -6.84
N THR A 57 8.92 -7.25 -7.85
CA THR A 57 8.53 -5.85 -8.13
C THR A 57 7.78 -5.24 -6.96
N LEU A 58 6.83 -5.97 -6.36
CA LEU A 58 6.09 -5.50 -5.19
C LEU A 58 7.01 -5.34 -3.98
N SER A 59 7.88 -6.30 -3.74
CA SER A 59 8.88 -6.23 -2.67
C SER A 59 9.78 -5.01 -2.79
N MET A 60 10.31 -4.75 -3.99
CA MET A 60 11.09 -3.55 -4.28
C MET A 60 10.29 -2.26 -4.06
N PHE A 61 9.01 -2.26 -4.45
CA PHE A 61 8.14 -1.10 -4.29
C PHE A 61 7.86 -0.79 -2.82
N LEU A 62 7.59 -1.82 -2.01
CA LEU A 62 7.42 -1.66 -0.55
C LEU A 62 8.70 -1.15 0.11
N ALA A 63 9.86 -1.71 -0.24
CA ALA A 63 11.15 -1.22 0.24
C ALA A 63 11.39 0.24 -0.15
N GLN A 64 11.08 0.61 -1.40
CA GLN A 64 11.15 1.99 -1.88
C GLN A 64 10.25 2.93 -1.08
N ALA A 65 9.00 2.54 -0.82
CA ALA A 65 8.03 3.35 -0.07
C ALA A 65 8.47 3.59 1.38
N MET A 66 9.15 2.61 2.00
CA MET A 66 9.67 2.67 3.37
C MET A 66 11.03 3.36 3.47
N SER A 67 11.76 3.50 2.37
CA SER A 67 13.08 4.15 2.34
C SER A 67 12.98 5.65 2.56
N ALA A 68 14.06 6.26 3.09
CA ALA A 68 14.19 7.70 3.18
C ALA A 68 14.31 8.35 1.79
N ASP A 69 15.10 7.75 0.90
CA ASP A 69 15.11 8.08 -0.53
C ASP A 69 14.11 7.18 -1.27
N ARG A 70 12.95 7.74 -1.56
CA ARG A 70 11.86 7.05 -2.25
C ARG A 70 12.03 7.02 -3.77
N SER A 71 13.24 7.24 -4.29
CA SER A 71 13.51 7.24 -5.72
C SER A 71 13.51 5.83 -6.31
N CYS A 72 13.08 5.73 -7.57
CA CYS A 72 13.21 4.48 -8.33
C CYS A 72 14.67 4.09 -8.54
N GLN A 73 15.58 5.06 -8.56
CA GLN A 73 17.01 4.82 -8.77
C GLN A 73 17.60 4.07 -7.57
N GLN A 74 17.28 4.52 -6.35
CA GLN A 74 17.74 3.85 -5.14
C GLN A 74 17.19 2.41 -5.06
N ALA A 75 15.90 2.22 -5.34
CA ALA A 75 15.29 0.89 -5.34
C ALA A 75 16.01 -0.10 -6.29
N ILE A 76 16.42 0.37 -7.47
CA ILE A 76 17.17 -0.45 -8.43
C ILE A 76 18.59 -0.71 -7.98
N ASN A 77 19.27 0.28 -7.43
CA ASN A 77 20.63 0.11 -6.92
C ASN A 77 20.63 -0.93 -5.79
N ASP A 78 19.70 -0.84 -4.85
CA ASP A 78 19.55 -1.81 -3.75
C ASP A 78 19.25 -3.22 -4.28
N ALA A 79 18.36 -3.34 -5.27
CA ALA A 79 18.07 -4.63 -5.90
C ALA A 79 19.29 -5.21 -6.61
N ALA A 80 20.08 -4.39 -7.32
CA ALA A 80 21.30 -4.83 -7.98
C ALA A 80 22.33 -5.37 -6.97
N VAL A 81 22.50 -4.68 -5.82
CA VAL A 81 23.37 -5.13 -4.75
C VAL A 81 22.89 -6.46 -4.16
N LYS A 82 21.60 -6.57 -3.84
CA LYS A 82 21.00 -7.80 -3.28
C LYS A 82 21.15 -8.99 -4.24
N ARG A 83 20.93 -8.78 -5.53
CA ARG A 83 21.13 -9.81 -6.56
C ARG A 83 22.57 -10.29 -6.59
N LEU A 84 23.53 -9.36 -6.57
CA LEU A 84 24.96 -9.70 -6.55
C LEU A 84 25.34 -10.50 -5.29
N MET A 85 24.84 -10.08 -4.12
CA MET A 85 25.07 -10.79 -2.86
C MET A 85 24.44 -12.18 -2.84
N GLY A 86 23.32 -12.36 -3.54
CA GLY A 86 22.64 -13.65 -3.72
C GLY A 86 23.24 -14.53 -4.84
N GLY A 87 24.35 -14.13 -5.45
CA GLY A 87 24.97 -14.89 -6.54
C GLY A 87 24.19 -14.87 -7.86
N LEU A 88 23.23 -13.97 -8.01
CA LEU A 88 22.43 -13.83 -9.23
C LEU A 88 23.14 -12.92 -10.25
N PRO A 89 22.85 -13.08 -11.55
CA PRO A 89 23.42 -12.21 -12.58
C PRO A 89 23.14 -10.73 -12.32
N THR A 90 24.10 -9.89 -12.64
CA THR A 90 23.95 -8.43 -12.56
C THR A 90 22.82 -7.98 -13.49
N CYS A 91 22.12 -6.91 -13.07
CA CYS A 91 21.06 -6.31 -13.86
C CYS A 91 21.40 -4.87 -14.21
N SER A 92 20.72 -4.36 -15.23
CA SER A 92 20.82 -2.94 -15.60
C SER A 92 20.30 -2.06 -14.46
N THR A 93 21.02 -1.00 -14.13
CA THR A 93 20.64 0.01 -13.15
C THR A 93 19.71 1.10 -13.71
N HIS A 94 19.24 0.95 -14.97
CA HIS A 94 18.26 1.87 -15.55
C HIS A 94 16.86 1.62 -14.97
N THR A 95 16.19 2.67 -14.52
CA THR A 95 14.87 2.60 -13.85
C THR A 95 13.73 2.14 -14.77
N GLY A 96 13.87 2.26 -16.09
CA GLY A 96 12.79 2.02 -17.05
C GLY A 96 12.17 0.62 -17.00
N ALA A 97 12.98 -0.43 -16.75
CA ALA A 97 12.47 -1.79 -16.63
C ALA A 97 11.61 -1.97 -15.37
N TYR A 98 12.06 -1.45 -14.24
CA TYR A 98 11.35 -1.44 -12.97
C TYR A 98 10.05 -0.61 -13.03
N CYS A 99 10.11 0.60 -13.60
CA CYS A 99 8.91 1.44 -13.76
C CYS A 99 7.83 0.74 -14.61
N ARG A 100 8.23 0.05 -15.68
CA ARG A 100 7.29 -0.77 -16.47
C ARG A 100 6.78 -1.98 -15.70
N ALA A 101 7.60 -2.61 -14.86
CA ALA A 101 7.17 -3.72 -14.01
C ALA A 101 6.12 -3.26 -12.99
N ARG A 102 6.33 -2.13 -12.32
CA ARG A 102 5.35 -1.53 -11.41
C ARG A 102 3.99 -1.24 -12.05
N LYS A 103 3.99 -0.73 -13.29
CA LYS A 103 2.73 -0.48 -14.03
C LYS A 103 1.94 -1.76 -14.34
N ARG A 104 2.57 -2.92 -14.27
CA ARG A 104 1.94 -4.22 -14.52
C ARG A 104 1.52 -4.96 -13.26
N LEU A 105 1.78 -4.41 -12.06
CA LEU A 105 1.34 -5.04 -10.82
C LEU A 105 -0.18 -5.14 -10.81
N PRO A 106 -0.77 -6.32 -10.60
CA PRO A 106 -2.21 -6.47 -10.49
C PRO A 106 -2.70 -5.78 -9.22
N LEU A 107 -3.69 -4.89 -9.37
CA LEU A 107 -4.28 -4.19 -8.23
C LEU A 107 -4.95 -5.16 -7.26
N GLU A 108 -5.59 -6.20 -7.79
CA GLU A 108 -6.26 -7.24 -7.01
C GLU A 108 -5.28 -7.99 -6.10
N MET A 109 -4.08 -8.32 -6.61
CA MET A 109 -3.03 -8.92 -5.79
C MET A 109 -2.63 -8.00 -4.62
N ILE A 110 -2.49 -6.70 -4.87
CA ILE A 110 -2.09 -5.73 -3.84
C ILE A 110 -3.18 -5.59 -2.78
N SER A 111 -4.45 -5.46 -3.19
CA SER A 111 -5.58 -5.34 -2.26
C SER A 111 -5.79 -6.62 -1.45
N THR A 112 -5.69 -7.80 -2.06
CA THR A 112 -5.77 -9.08 -1.35
C THR A 112 -4.66 -9.20 -0.31
N LEU A 113 -3.43 -8.82 -0.67
CA LEU A 113 -2.30 -8.81 0.26
C LEU A 113 -2.53 -7.86 1.43
N ALA A 114 -3.03 -6.65 1.17
CA ALA A 114 -3.32 -5.67 2.21
C ALA A 114 -4.39 -6.18 3.18
N ARG A 115 -5.50 -6.71 2.67
CA ARG A 115 -6.58 -7.31 3.48
C ARG A 115 -6.07 -8.48 4.32
N TYR A 116 -5.35 -9.41 3.72
CA TYR A 116 -4.78 -10.56 4.42
C TYR A 116 -3.86 -10.10 5.57
N THR A 117 -2.96 -9.16 5.30
CA THR A 117 -2.04 -8.63 6.31
C THR A 117 -2.81 -7.95 7.45
N GLY A 118 -3.83 -7.16 7.11
CA GLY A 118 -4.69 -6.49 8.08
C GLY A 118 -5.41 -7.46 8.99
N HIS A 119 -6.01 -8.51 8.44
CA HIS A 119 -6.66 -9.59 9.20
C HIS A 119 -5.67 -10.32 10.11
N ARG A 120 -4.52 -10.74 9.59
CA ARG A 120 -3.49 -11.43 10.40
C ARG A 120 -2.96 -10.58 11.54
N MET A 121 -2.83 -9.27 11.36
CA MET A 121 -2.45 -8.35 12.45
C MET A 121 -3.56 -8.24 13.48
N THR A 122 -4.81 -8.20 13.06
CA THR A 122 -5.97 -8.15 13.96
C THR A 122 -6.10 -9.42 14.79
N GLU A 123 -5.97 -10.61 14.19
CA GLU A 123 -6.00 -11.89 14.89
C GLU A 123 -4.92 -12.03 15.97
N ARG A 124 -3.76 -11.41 15.76
CA ARG A 124 -2.64 -11.40 16.72
C ARG A 124 -2.76 -10.34 17.80
N THR A 125 -3.77 -9.50 17.72
CA THR A 125 -3.96 -8.40 18.67
C THR A 125 -4.60 -8.95 19.94
N PRO A 126 -4.08 -8.63 21.14
CA PRO A 126 -4.66 -9.09 22.39
C PRO A 126 -6.09 -8.57 22.57
N ASP A 127 -7.01 -9.42 23.05
CA ASP A 127 -8.41 -9.04 23.30
C ASP A 127 -8.55 -7.86 24.26
N THR A 128 -7.57 -7.67 25.15
CA THR A 128 -7.53 -6.54 26.10
C THR A 128 -7.40 -5.18 25.42
N TRP A 129 -7.03 -5.14 24.14
CA TRP A 129 -6.94 -3.90 23.34
C TRP A 129 -8.27 -3.56 22.66
N ASN A 130 -9.22 -4.49 22.67
CA ASN A 130 -10.55 -4.28 22.13
C ASN A 130 -11.42 -3.45 23.10
N TRP A 131 -12.28 -2.59 22.56
CA TRP A 131 -13.19 -1.81 23.38
C TRP A 131 -14.38 -2.66 23.84
N ARG A 132 -14.51 -2.87 25.16
CA ARG A 132 -15.56 -3.74 25.73
C ARG A 132 -15.62 -5.12 25.07
N SER A 133 -14.46 -5.71 24.80
CA SER A 133 -14.31 -7.00 24.10
C SER A 133 -14.82 -7.00 22.66
N ARG A 134 -14.93 -5.83 22.03
CA ARG A 134 -15.32 -5.69 20.62
C ARG A 134 -14.22 -5.00 19.83
N PRO A 135 -13.89 -5.50 18.65
CA PRO A 135 -13.00 -4.78 17.72
C PRO A 135 -13.66 -3.47 17.26
N VAL A 136 -12.93 -2.38 17.35
CA VAL A 136 -13.39 -1.07 16.84
C VAL A 136 -12.78 -0.83 15.47
N ARG A 137 -13.63 -0.50 14.50
CA ARG A 137 -13.24 -0.14 13.14
C ARG A 137 -13.34 1.37 12.96
N LEU A 138 -12.24 1.97 12.56
CA LEU A 138 -12.22 3.37 12.19
C LEU A 138 -12.34 3.47 10.68
N VAL A 139 -13.23 4.34 10.23
CA VAL A 139 -13.34 4.72 8.82
C VAL A 139 -12.87 6.14 8.69
N ASP A 140 -11.89 6.37 7.85
CA ASP A 140 -11.38 7.70 7.59
C ASP A 140 -11.13 7.92 6.11
N GLY A 141 -11.37 9.15 5.66
CA GLY A 141 -11.19 9.59 4.30
C GLY A 141 -10.05 10.60 4.16
N ALA A 142 -9.30 10.49 3.09
CA ALA A 142 -8.26 11.42 2.73
C ALA A 142 -8.33 11.81 1.26
N THR A 143 -7.87 13.01 0.93
CA THR A 143 -7.66 13.43 -0.46
C THR A 143 -6.18 13.37 -0.78
N VAL A 144 -5.85 12.70 -1.89
CA VAL A 144 -4.48 12.48 -2.34
C VAL A 144 -4.28 13.15 -3.69
N ALA A 145 -3.28 14.03 -3.79
CA ALA A 145 -2.86 14.61 -5.06
C ALA A 145 -2.00 13.59 -5.83
N LEU A 146 -2.35 13.38 -7.07
CA LEU A 146 -1.64 12.47 -7.97
C LEU A 146 -0.73 13.27 -8.92
N PRO A 147 0.31 12.64 -9.49
CA PRO A 147 1.11 13.26 -10.54
C PRO A 147 0.23 13.77 -11.69
N ASP A 148 0.55 14.95 -12.20
CA ASP A 148 -0.17 15.56 -13.33
C ASP A 148 0.21 14.84 -14.64
N THR A 149 -0.60 13.82 -14.97
CA THR A 149 -0.48 13.07 -16.22
C THR A 149 -1.85 13.01 -16.90
N PRO A 150 -1.91 12.89 -18.24
CA PRO A 150 -3.18 12.74 -18.95
C PRO A 150 -4.02 11.56 -18.42
N ASP A 151 -3.40 10.44 -18.11
CA ASP A 151 -4.07 9.24 -17.59
C ASP A 151 -4.71 9.52 -16.21
N ASN A 152 -3.98 10.20 -15.31
CA ASN A 152 -4.51 10.56 -14.01
C ASN A 152 -5.60 11.62 -14.11
N GLN A 153 -5.45 12.63 -14.97
CA GLN A 153 -6.48 13.64 -15.20
C GLN A 153 -7.78 13.05 -15.79
N ALA A 154 -7.67 12.02 -16.62
CA ALA A 154 -8.84 11.35 -17.19
C ALA A 154 -9.67 10.60 -16.14
N VAL A 155 -9.04 10.01 -15.12
CA VAL A 155 -9.71 9.22 -14.08
C VAL A 155 -9.99 10.04 -12.82
N TYR A 156 -9.09 10.91 -12.44
CA TYR A 156 -9.11 11.74 -11.23
C TYR A 156 -8.91 13.20 -11.58
N PRO A 157 -9.86 13.85 -12.25
CA PRO A 157 -9.67 15.20 -12.74
C PRO A 157 -9.37 16.20 -11.62
N GLN A 158 -8.64 17.27 -11.96
CA GLN A 158 -8.42 18.39 -11.08
C GLN A 158 -9.77 19.02 -10.63
N PRO A 159 -9.84 19.69 -9.46
CA PRO A 159 -11.05 20.37 -9.02
C PRO A 159 -11.59 21.37 -10.06
N SER A 160 -12.89 21.38 -10.27
CA SER A 160 -13.56 22.29 -11.22
C SER A 160 -13.45 23.78 -10.83
N SER A 161 -13.12 24.05 -9.56
CA SER A 161 -12.85 25.40 -9.07
C SER A 161 -11.52 25.99 -9.54
N GLN A 162 -10.63 25.16 -10.06
CA GLN A 162 -9.32 25.58 -10.59
C GLN A 162 -9.38 25.71 -12.12
N LYS A 163 -8.64 26.67 -12.64
CA LYS A 163 -8.54 26.83 -14.10
C LYS A 163 -7.96 25.56 -14.72
N PRO A 164 -8.47 25.11 -15.88
CA PRO A 164 -7.94 23.94 -16.57
C PRO A 164 -6.43 24.02 -16.77
N GLY A 165 -5.72 22.94 -16.47
CA GLY A 165 -4.27 22.84 -16.62
C GLY A 165 -3.44 23.48 -15.50
N LEU A 166 -4.07 24.00 -14.42
CA LEU A 166 -3.37 24.57 -13.27
C LEU A 166 -3.49 23.72 -12.00
N GLY A 167 -4.34 22.71 -12.01
CA GLY A 167 -4.58 21.85 -10.86
C GLY A 167 -4.02 20.45 -11.04
N PHE A 168 -3.72 19.81 -9.91
CA PHE A 168 -3.33 18.40 -9.89
C PHE A 168 -4.56 17.49 -9.86
N PRO A 169 -4.48 16.28 -10.45
CA PRO A 169 -5.47 15.24 -10.26
C PRO A 169 -5.64 14.94 -8.78
N LEU A 170 -6.89 14.82 -8.31
CA LEU A 170 -7.20 14.50 -6.92
C LEU A 170 -8.01 13.22 -6.83
N CYS A 171 -7.52 12.25 -6.06
CA CYS A 171 -8.32 11.10 -5.69
C CYS A 171 -8.74 11.17 -4.22
N ARG A 172 -9.93 10.63 -3.95
CA ARG A 172 -10.41 10.36 -2.60
C ARG A 172 -10.02 8.93 -2.25
N LEU A 173 -9.44 8.77 -1.08
CA LEU A 173 -9.10 7.47 -0.49
C LEU A 173 -9.90 7.32 0.79
N VAL A 174 -10.61 6.21 0.95
CA VAL A 174 -11.28 5.84 2.20
C VAL A 174 -10.71 4.53 2.67
N GLY A 175 -10.33 4.45 3.94
CA GLY A 175 -9.75 3.26 4.56
C GLY A 175 -10.58 2.77 5.74
N ILE A 176 -10.62 1.45 5.94
CA ILE A 176 -11.11 0.79 7.15
C ILE A 176 -9.88 0.36 7.96
N ILE A 177 -9.78 0.80 9.18
CA ILE A 177 -8.63 0.60 10.05
C ILE A 177 -9.09 -0.06 11.34
N CYS A 178 -8.41 -1.10 11.77
CA CYS A 178 -8.61 -1.68 13.10
C CYS A 178 -7.94 -0.78 14.15
N LEU A 179 -8.72 -0.23 15.10
CA LEU A 179 -8.19 0.64 16.14
C LEU A 179 -7.17 -0.06 17.03
N ALA A 180 -7.41 -1.31 17.39
CA ALA A 180 -6.55 -2.07 18.29
C ALA A 180 -5.20 -2.40 17.67
N SER A 181 -5.16 -2.88 16.42
CA SER A 181 -3.91 -3.25 15.74
C SER A 181 -3.25 -2.08 15.00
N GLY A 182 -4.01 -1.03 14.66
CA GLY A 182 -3.59 0.02 13.72
C GLY A 182 -3.50 -0.44 12.27
N ALA A 183 -3.95 -1.65 11.96
CA ALA A 183 -3.87 -2.23 10.63
C ALA A 183 -4.96 -1.67 9.71
N VAL A 184 -4.59 -1.39 8.45
CA VAL A 184 -5.56 -1.14 7.38
C VAL A 184 -6.14 -2.48 6.95
N LEU A 185 -7.47 -2.61 7.05
CA LEU A 185 -8.21 -3.81 6.68
C LEU A 185 -8.64 -3.77 5.22
N ASP A 186 -9.04 -2.60 4.75
CA ASP A 186 -9.41 -2.36 3.36
C ASP A 186 -9.28 -0.89 3.00
N ALA A 187 -9.22 -0.60 1.69
CA ALA A 187 -9.20 0.76 1.18
C ALA A 187 -9.87 0.84 -0.20
N ALA A 188 -10.65 1.90 -0.40
CA ALA A 188 -11.26 2.22 -1.69
C ALA A 188 -10.81 3.60 -2.18
N MET A 189 -10.67 3.72 -3.49
CA MET A 189 -10.28 4.96 -4.15
C MET A 189 -11.35 5.41 -5.14
N GLY A 190 -11.60 6.71 -5.20
CA GLY A 190 -12.53 7.32 -6.14
C GLY A 190 -12.09 8.71 -6.57
N SER A 191 -12.72 9.22 -7.62
CA SER A 191 -12.56 10.61 -8.02
C SER A 191 -13.12 11.54 -6.94
N CYS A 192 -12.56 12.74 -6.78
CA CYS A 192 -13.16 13.78 -5.95
C CYS A 192 -14.38 14.44 -6.61
N GLN A 193 -14.70 14.08 -7.84
CA GLN A 193 -15.82 14.60 -8.61
C GLN A 193 -16.75 13.47 -9.08
N GLY A 194 -18.01 13.81 -9.26
CA GLY A 194 -19.02 12.88 -9.78
C GLY A 194 -19.87 12.23 -8.68
N LYS A 195 -20.93 11.53 -9.13
CA LYS A 195 -21.82 10.77 -8.23
C LYS A 195 -21.18 9.43 -7.86
N GLY A 196 -21.40 8.99 -6.62
CA GLY A 196 -20.94 7.67 -6.17
C GLY A 196 -19.46 7.61 -5.81
N SER A 197 -18.75 8.74 -5.78
CA SER A 197 -17.36 8.83 -5.36
C SER A 197 -17.19 9.61 -4.04
N ASP A 198 -18.28 9.85 -3.33
CA ASP A 198 -18.25 10.36 -1.97
C ASP A 198 -17.79 9.28 -0.98
N GLU A 199 -17.37 9.69 0.21
CA GLU A 199 -16.82 8.79 1.23
C GLU A 199 -17.81 7.68 1.62
N GLN A 200 -19.11 8.00 1.68
CA GLN A 200 -20.12 7.01 2.02
C GLN A 200 -20.29 5.95 0.92
N SER A 201 -20.20 6.36 -0.34
CA SER A 201 -20.27 5.43 -1.47
C SER A 201 -19.06 4.52 -1.52
N LEU A 202 -17.86 5.06 -1.26
CA LEU A 202 -16.63 4.28 -1.16
C LEU A 202 -16.68 3.33 0.05
N LEU A 203 -17.16 3.78 1.21
CA LEU A 203 -17.35 2.91 2.37
C LEU A 203 -18.32 1.77 2.04
N ARG A 204 -19.46 2.06 1.38
CA ARG A 204 -20.41 1.01 1.01
C ARG A 204 -19.81 -0.08 0.13
N SER A 205 -18.83 0.25 -0.70
CA SER A 205 -18.13 -0.74 -1.52
C SER A 205 -17.20 -1.68 -0.74
N MET A 206 -16.94 -1.36 0.54
CA MET A 206 -16.05 -2.13 1.42
C MET A 206 -16.78 -2.75 2.61
N LEU A 207 -18.13 -2.71 2.67
CA LEU A 207 -18.88 -3.21 3.83
C LEU A 207 -18.66 -4.70 4.08
N ASP A 208 -18.31 -5.47 3.05
CA ASP A 208 -18.02 -6.90 3.17
C ASP A 208 -16.74 -7.17 4.01
N THR A 209 -15.94 -6.15 4.27
CA THR A 209 -14.76 -6.24 5.16
C THR A 209 -15.15 -6.21 6.64
N LEU A 210 -16.35 -5.72 6.95
CA LEU A 210 -16.85 -5.63 8.32
C LEU A 210 -17.52 -6.96 8.72
N GLU A 211 -17.22 -7.39 9.92
CA GLU A 211 -17.72 -8.64 10.48
C GLU A 211 -18.80 -8.41 11.53
N SER A 212 -19.61 -9.44 11.78
CA SER A 212 -20.61 -9.41 12.85
C SER A 212 -19.90 -9.27 14.21
N GLY A 213 -20.20 -8.18 14.93
CA GLY A 213 -19.57 -7.87 16.22
C GLY A 213 -18.56 -6.74 16.19
N ASP A 214 -18.20 -6.24 15.01
CA ASP A 214 -17.43 -5.01 14.86
C ASP A 214 -18.22 -3.80 15.43
N SER A 215 -17.52 -2.81 15.95
CA SER A 215 -18.07 -1.59 16.57
C SER A 215 -17.43 -0.35 15.98
#